data_051fcd8a69c1478e8fe78c7c4e8a7520
#
_entry.id   051fcd8a69c1478e8fe78c7c4e8a7520
#
_cell.length_a   1.000
_cell.length_b   1.000
_cell.length_c   1.000
_cell.angle_alpha   90.00
_cell.angle_beta   90.00
_cell.angle_gamma   90.00
#
_symmetry.space_group_name_H-M   'P 1'
#
loop_
_entity.id
_entity.type
_entity.pdbx_description
1 polymer ?
#
loop_
_entity_poly.entity_id
_entity_poly.type
_entity_poly.pdbx_seq_one_letter_code
_entity_poly.pdbx_strand_id
1 'polypeptide(L)'
;MTEKYYKWTAPGGQATHVDGYRYPLPVKNGDGTWTPGAWTQPAQGDLKPCTNGYHVCRPTDLVNWINAELYECEIGGDQAACNDPEDSKLCVRRIRLIRRVESWNERTARLFAVWCARQALALIPDPDPRSVAAVDTAERFASGRATAGELDAAWAAARAAAWDAAGAAARAA
;
A
#
# COMPACT_ATOMS: atom_id res chain seq x y z
N MET A 1 7.91 24.54 -7.40
CA MET A 1 8.10 23.35 -6.55
C MET A 1 8.23 22.17 -7.48
N THR A 2 9.28 21.34 -7.33
CA THR A 2 9.46 20.12 -8.15
C THR A 2 8.40 19.10 -7.76
N GLU A 3 7.69 18.55 -8.73
CA GLU A 3 6.68 17.51 -8.50
C GLU A 3 7.33 16.27 -7.88
N LYS A 4 6.71 15.71 -6.84
CA LYS A 4 7.20 14.52 -6.15
C LYS A 4 6.49 13.28 -6.67
N TYR A 5 7.26 12.22 -6.88
CA TYR A 5 6.76 10.92 -7.30
C TYR A 5 7.12 9.84 -6.29
N TYR A 6 6.28 8.83 -6.23
CA TYR A 6 6.41 7.73 -5.30
C TYR A 6 6.24 6.39 -5.98
N LYS A 7 6.89 5.37 -5.41
CA LYS A 7 6.77 3.99 -5.84
C LYS A 7 6.41 3.09 -4.68
N TRP A 8 5.32 2.37 -4.81
CA TRP A 8 4.98 1.26 -3.95
C TRP A 8 5.66 -0.02 -4.42
N THR A 9 6.17 -0.82 -3.48
CA THR A 9 6.78 -2.12 -3.75
C THR A 9 6.35 -3.15 -2.69
N ALA A 10 6.47 -4.42 -3.04
CA ALA A 10 6.48 -5.49 -2.05
C ALA A 10 7.81 -5.45 -1.26
N PRO A 11 7.97 -6.24 -0.18
CA PRO A 11 9.15 -6.20 0.67
C PRO A 11 10.47 -6.37 -0.11
N GLY A 12 11.47 -5.56 0.27
CA GLY A 12 12.79 -5.57 -0.36
C GLY A 12 12.80 -5.02 -1.78
N GLY A 13 11.92 -4.08 -2.08
CA GLY A 13 11.85 -3.41 -3.39
C GLY A 13 11.34 -4.29 -4.52
N GLN A 14 10.66 -5.40 -4.24
CA GLN A 14 10.13 -6.28 -5.27
C GLN A 14 8.96 -5.64 -6.01
N ALA A 15 8.94 -5.78 -7.33
CA ALA A 15 7.81 -5.36 -8.15
C ALA A 15 6.59 -6.25 -7.89
N THR A 16 5.39 -5.65 -7.86
CA THR A 16 4.16 -6.37 -7.53
C THR A 16 3.62 -7.21 -8.70
N HIS A 17 3.90 -6.76 -9.94
CA HIS A 17 3.30 -7.35 -11.16
C HIS A 17 4.34 -7.92 -12.13
N VAL A 18 5.61 -8.01 -11.71
CA VAL A 18 6.69 -8.63 -12.50
C VAL A 18 7.46 -9.56 -11.59
N ASP A 19 7.31 -10.85 -11.81
CA ASP A 19 7.96 -11.87 -11.00
C ASP A 19 9.49 -11.74 -11.04
N GLY A 20 10.08 -11.78 -9.86
CA GLY A 20 11.53 -11.76 -9.70
C GLY A 20 12.19 -10.40 -9.92
N TYR A 21 11.48 -9.38 -10.42
CA TYR A 21 12.08 -8.07 -10.61
C TYR A 21 12.17 -7.29 -9.29
N ARG A 22 13.37 -6.77 -9.00
CA ARG A 22 13.62 -5.90 -7.85
C ARG A 22 14.19 -4.57 -8.30
N TYR A 23 13.66 -3.49 -7.71
CA TYR A 23 14.21 -2.16 -7.91
C TYR A 23 15.54 -2.01 -7.16
N PRO A 24 16.56 -1.33 -7.74
CA PRO A 24 17.75 -0.94 -7.00
C PRO A 24 17.36 -0.06 -5.80
N LEU A 25 17.66 -0.53 -4.58
CA LEU A 25 17.26 0.16 -3.36
C LEU A 25 18.20 1.31 -3.02
N PRO A 26 17.67 2.40 -2.44
CA PRO A 26 18.48 3.44 -1.82
C PRO A 26 19.09 2.93 -0.52
N VAL A 27 20.24 3.49 -0.14
CA VAL A 27 20.95 3.14 1.09
C VAL A 27 20.86 4.29 2.09
N LYS A 28 20.44 4.01 3.31
CA LYS A 28 20.45 4.97 4.40
C LYS A 28 21.85 5.05 4.99
N ASN A 29 22.42 6.26 5.02
CA ASN A 29 23.74 6.53 5.56
C ASN A 29 23.71 6.67 7.09
N GLY A 30 24.87 6.56 7.72
CA GLY A 30 24.99 6.69 9.17
C GLY A 30 24.63 8.08 9.72
N ASP A 31 24.66 9.12 8.88
CA ASP A 31 24.24 10.49 9.20
C ASP A 31 22.74 10.75 8.99
N GLY A 32 21.98 9.72 8.61
CA GLY A 32 20.54 9.81 8.35
C GLY A 32 20.17 10.26 6.94
N THR A 33 21.13 10.64 6.10
CA THR A 33 20.89 10.93 4.67
C THR A 33 20.69 9.64 3.87
N TRP A 34 20.29 9.79 2.61
CA TRP A 34 20.09 8.66 1.71
C TRP A 34 20.94 8.79 0.44
N THR A 35 21.61 7.71 0.09
CA THR A 35 22.19 7.53 -1.23
C THR A 35 21.15 6.89 -2.13
N PRO A 36 20.70 7.56 -3.22
CA PRO A 36 19.73 7.00 -4.14
C PRO A 36 20.18 5.66 -4.73
N GLY A 37 19.23 4.79 -5.02
CA GLY A 37 19.46 3.58 -5.79
C GLY A 37 19.89 3.91 -7.22
N ALA A 38 20.43 2.92 -7.92
CA ALA A 38 20.75 3.07 -9.34
C ALA A 38 19.47 3.32 -10.16
N TRP A 39 19.61 3.99 -11.30
CA TRP A 39 18.54 4.09 -12.29
C TRP A 39 18.17 2.71 -12.83
N THR A 40 16.89 2.46 -13.00
CA THR A 40 16.43 1.29 -13.77
C THR A 40 16.88 1.42 -15.24
N GLN A 41 17.01 0.27 -15.92
CA GLN A 41 17.22 0.30 -17.38
C GLN A 41 16.01 0.98 -18.05
N PRO A 42 16.22 1.87 -19.05
CA PRO A 42 15.10 2.49 -19.75
C PRO A 42 14.22 1.45 -20.42
N ALA A 43 12.90 1.57 -20.27
CA ALA A 43 11.96 0.76 -21.03
C ALA A 43 12.17 1.01 -22.54
N GLN A 44 12.22 -0.05 -23.33
CA GLN A 44 12.43 0.04 -24.77
C GLN A 44 11.11 0.22 -25.52
N GLY A 45 11.14 0.82 -26.71
CA GLY A 45 9.95 1.06 -27.52
C GLY A 45 8.99 2.10 -26.92
N ASP A 46 7.75 2.11 -27.37
CA ASP A 46 6.73 3.05 -26.91
C ASP A 46 6.27 2.73 -25.49
N LEU A 47 6.10 3.77 -24.65
CA LEU A 47 5.50 3.60 -23.34
C LEU A 47 4.02 3.22 -23.49
N LYS A 48 3.64 2.14 -22.81
CA LYS A 48 2.26 1.66 -22.77
C LYS A 48 1.88 1.36 -21.33
N PRO A 49 0.97 2.13 -20.73
CA PRO A 49 0.49 1.85 -19.39
C PRO A 49 0.10 0.40 -19.19
N CYS A 50 0.46 -0.17 -18.05
CA CYS A 50 0.24 -1.56 -17.66
C CYS A 50 0.95 -2.64 -18.51
N THR A 51 1.66 -2.27 -19.58
CA THR A 51 2.33 -3.20 -20.49
C THR A 51 3.83 -2.93 -20.63
N ASN A 52 4.24 -1.67 -20.83
CA ASN A 52 5.63 -1.30 -21.04
C ASN A 52 5.95 0.04 -20.39
N GLY A 53 6.84 0.04 -19.41
CA GLY A 53 7.28 1.19 -18.64
C GLY A 53 7.15 0.97 -17.12
N TYR A 54 7.67 1.93 -16.36
CA TYR A 54 7.61 1.91 -14.91
C TYR A 54 6.45 2.78 -14.44
N HIS A 55 5.73 2.32 -13.42
CA HIS A 55 4.60 3.08 -12.86
C HIS A 55 5.01 3.75 -11.56
N VAL A 56 4.65 5.01 -11.45
CA VAL A 56 4.81 5.85 -10.24
C VAL A 56 3.50 6.53 -9.89
N CYS A 57 3.36 6.94 -8.64
CA CYS A 57 2.18 7.66 -8.14
C CYS A 57 2.56 9.11 -7.81
N ARG A 58 1.61 10.03 -7.95
CA ARG A 58 1.65 11.33 -7.30
C ARG A 58 1.23 11.21 -5.83
N PRO A 59 1.48 12.21 -4.98
CA PRO A 59 1.02 12.20 -3.58
C PRO A 59 -0.48 11.95 -3.42
N THR A 60 -1.29 12.52 -4.31
CA THR A 60 -2.76 12.38 -4.31
C THR A 60 -3.26 10.97 -4.60
N ASP A 61 -2.42 10.16 -5.24
CA ASP A 61 -2.80 8.86 -5.80
C ASP A 61 -2.29 7.69 -4.95
N LEU A 62 -1.55 7.98 -3.88
CA LEU A 62 -0.88 6.95 -3.06
C LEU A 62 -1.85 5.93 -2.49
N VAL A 63 -3.05 6.34 -2.10
CA VAL A 63 -4.06 5.48 -1.48
C VAL A 63 -4.56 4.37 -2.42
N ASN A 64 -4.47 4.58 -3.73
CA ASN A 64 -4.94 3.62 -4.73
C ASN A 64 -3.98 2.43 -4.96
N TRP A 65 -2.74 2.53 -4.44
CA TRP A 65 -1.67 1.57 -4.75
C TRP A 65 -0.93 1.03 -3.53
N ILE A 66 -1.54 1.13 -2.35
CA ILE A 66 -0.92 0.76 -1.06
C ILE A 66 -0.29 -0.63 -1.11
N ASN A 67 0.99 -0.70 -0.66
CA ASN A 67 1.73 -1.94 -0.53
C ASN A 67 2.67 -1.87 0.69
N ALA A 68 3.55 -2.85 0.84
CA ALA A 68 4.40 -3.02 2.02
C ALA A 68 5.43 -1.91 2.20
N GLU A 69 6.03 -1.43 1.11
CA GLU A 69 7.09 -0.41 1.17
C GLU A 69 6.81 0.74 0.22
N LEU A 70 7.04 1.97 0.70
CA LEU A 70 6.88 3.20 -0.06
C LEU A 70 8.24 3.89 -0.21
N TYR A 71 8.55 4.29 -1.44
CA TYR A 71 9.76 5.03 -1.77
C TYR A 71 9.42 6.34 -2.49
N GLU A 72 10.09 7.43 -2.11
CA GLU A 72 10.19 8.62 -2.95
C GLU A 72 11.09 8.28 -4.13
N CYS A 73 10.73 8.71 -5.34
CA CYS A 73 11.50 8.38 -6.53
C CYS A 73 11.66 9.57 -7.47
N GLU A 74 12.68 9.50 -8.30
CA GLU A 74 12.86 10.35 -9.48
C GLU A 74 12.44 9.59 -10.72
N ILE A 75 11.93 10.33 -11.69
CA ILE A 75 11.59 9.84 -13.03
C ILE A 75 12.56 10.39 -14.05
N GLY A 76 12.77 9.66 -15.14
CA GLY A 76 13.64 10.09 -16.24
C GLY A 76 13.13 9.62 -17.60
N GLY A 77 13.40 10.44 -18.60
CA GLY A 77 12.91 10.26 -19.96
C GLY A 77 11.47 10.74 -20.12
N ASP A 78 10.83 10.28 -21.18
CA ASP A 78 9.44 10.56 -21.48
C ASP A 78 8.48 9.87 -20.52
N GLN A 79 7.25 10.34 -20.52
CA GLN A 79 6.16 9.82 -19.67
C GLN A 79 4.87 9.73 -20.48
N ALA A 80 4.04 8.77 -20.13
CA ALA A 80 2.70 8.60 -20.65
C ALA A 80 1.69 8.59 -19.50
N ALA A 81 0.65 9.41 -19.59
CA ALA A 81 -0.47 9.33 -18.67
C ALA A 81 -1.24 8.02 -18.91
N CYS A 82 -1.73 7.41 -17.84
CA CYS A 82 -2.75 6.39 -17.96
C CYS A 82 -4.06 7.10 -18.30
N ASN A 83 -4.65 6.77 -19.43
CA ASN A 83 -5.85 7.45 -19.94
C ASN A 83 -7.14 7.04 -19.23
N ASP A 84 -7.07 6.16 -18.25
CA ASP A 84 -8.21 5.79 -17.41
C ASP A 84 -8.35 6.83 -16.29
N PRO A 85 -9.50 7.52 -16.16
CA PRO A 85 -9.75 8.45 -15.05
C PRO A 85 -9.61 7.80 -13.67
N GLU A 86 -9.82 6.49 -13.58
CA GLU A 86 -9.64 5.70 -12.35
C GLU A 86 -8.18 5.27 -12.15
N ASP A 87 -7.31 5.42 -13.15
CA ASP A 87 -5.93 4.95 -13.12
C ASP A 87 -4.98 6.08 -12.73
N SER A 88 -4.86 6.27 -11.43
CA SER A 88 -4.11 7.32 -10.75
C SER A 88 -2.60 7.03 -10.70
N LYS A 89 -2.01 6.58 -11.80
CA LYS A 89 -0.57 6.32 -11.93
C LYS A 89 -0.01 6.96 -13.20
N LEU A 90 1.30 7.16 -13.22
CA LEU A 90 2.04 7.66 -14.37
C LEU A 90 2.96 6.56 -14.87
N CYS A 91 2.99 6.33 -16.18
CA CYS A 91 3.92 5.41 -16.85
C CYS A 91 5.14 6.21 -17.33
N VAL A 92 6.35 5.79 -16.95
CA VAL A 92 7.58 6.54 -17.21
C VAL A 92 8.68 5.64 -17.78
N ARG A 93 9.66 6.25 -18.49
CA ARG A 93 10.74 5.55 -19.18
C ARG A 93 11.70 4.83 -18.24
N ARG A 94 12.06 5.48 -17.14
CA ARG A 94 12.91 4.92 -16.08
C ARG A 94 12.68 5.63 -14.77
N ILE A 95 13.04 4.97 -13.67
CA ILE A 95 12.98 5.55 -12.32
C ILE A 95 14.24 5.23 -11.53
N ARG A 96 14.49 5.99 -10.47
CA ARG A 96 15.35 5.56 -9.37
C ARG A 96 14.68 5.87 -8.04
N LEU A 97 14.86 4.98 -7.09
CA LEU A 97 14.37 5.17 -5.73
C LEU A 97 15.36 6.07 -4.98
N ILE A 98 14.85 7.14 -4.36
CA ILE A 98 15.66 8.17 -3.67
C ILE A 98 15.85 7.82 -2.21
N ARG A 99 14.73 7.51 -1.54
CA ARG A 99 14.71 7.18 -0.12
C ARG A 99 13.45 6.40 0.22
N ARG A 100 13.53 5.59 1.26
CA ARG A 100 12.35 4.96 1.84
C ARG A 100 11.55 5.98 2.65
N VAL A 101 10.24 5.93 2.55
CA VAL A 101 9.33 6.68 3.42
C VAL A 101 9.15 5.88 4.71
N GLU A 102 10.03 6.13 5.70
CA GLU A 102 10.09 5.33 6.93
C GLU A 102 8.85 5.48 7.82
N SER A 103 8.10 6.58 7.65
CA SER A 103 6.81 6.76 8.31
C SER A 103 5.75 5.76 7.85
N TRP A 104 5.92 5.14 6.67
CA TRP A 104 5.12 4.01 6.26
C TRP A 104 5.82 2.70 6.67
N ASN A 105 5.27 2.05 7.66
CA ASN A 105 5.77 0.82 8.26
C ASN A 105 4.58 -0.02 8.72
N GLU A 106 4.84 -1.22 9.24
CA GLU A 106 3.78 -2.15 9.65
C GLU A 106 2.81 -1.53 10.67
N ARG A 107 3.32 -0.75 11.62
CA ARG A 107 2.48 -0.07 12.61
C ARG A 107 1.54 0.94 11.96
N THR A 108 2.08 1.84 11.13
CA THR A 108 1.27 2.90 10.49
C THR A 108 0.33 2.34 9.42
N ALA A 109 0.73 1.29 8.70
CA ALA A 109 -0.14 0.58 7.77
C ALA A 109 -1.34 -0.06 8.51
N ARG A 110 -1.10 -0.68 9.68
CA ARG A 110 -2.16 -1.25 10.50
C ARG A 110 -3.09 -0.17 11.06
N LEU A 111 -2.54 0.96 11.54
CA LEU A 111 -3.36 2.08 12.02
C LEU A 111 -4.22 2.69 10.89
N PHE A 112 -3.69 2.76 9.68
CA PHE A 112 -4.45 3.18 8.51
C PHE A 112 -5.60 2.21 8.21
N ALA A 113 -5.34 0.90 8.25
CA ALA A 113 -6.38 -0.11 8.07
C ALA A 113 -7.46 -0.03 9.16
N VAL A 114 -7.07 0.22 10.42
CA VAL A 114 -7.99 0.47 11.53
C VAL A 114 -8.86 1.69 11.26
N TRP A 115 -8.25 2.79 10.81
CA TRP A 115 -9.01 4.00 10.45
C TRP A 115 -10.04 3.72 9.34
N CYS A 116 -9.64 3.05 8.26
CA CYS A 116 -10.56 2.66 7.18
C CYS A 116 -11.71 1.79 7.69
N ALA A 117 -11.39 0.78 8.53
CA ALA A 117 -12.40 -0.11 9.09
C ALA A 117 -13.41 0.63 9.98
N ARG A 118 -12.95 1.60 10.78
CA ARG A 118 -13.83 2.45 11.59
C ARG A 118 -14.77 3.31 10.74
N GLN A 119 -14.26 3.88 9.62
CA GLN A 119 -15.12 4.61 8.69
C GLN A 119 -16.22 3.69 8.11
N ALA A 120 -15.86 2.47 7.72
CA ALA A 120 -16.82 1.50 7.21
C ALA A 120 -17.84 1.07 8.27
N LEU A 121 -17.40 0.78 9.49
CA LEU A 121 -18.29 0.41 10.60
C LEU A 121 -19.27 1.53 10.97
N ALA A 122 -18.86 2.78 10.86
CA ALA A 122 -19.74 3.94 11.13
C ALA A 122 -20.90 4.08 10.13
N LEU A 123 -20.84 3.41 8.97
CA LEU A 123 -21.92 3.38 7.98
C LEU A 123 -22.96 2.28 8.29
N ILE A 124 -22.68 1.39 9.23
CA ILE A 124 -23.55 0.27 9.60
C ILE A 124 -24.33 0.68 10.86
N PRO A 125 -25.67 0.69 10.83
CA PRO A 125 -26.48 1.13 11.97
C PRO A 125 -26.27 0.32 13.26
N ASP A 126 -26.01 -0.98 13.13
CA ASP A 126 -25.78 -1.89 14.25
C ASP A 126 -24.64 -2.88 13.87
N PRO A 127 -23.37 -2.45 13.97
CA PRO A 127 -22.25 -3.29 13.58
C PRO A 127 -22.07 -4.43 14.58
N ASP A 128 -21.76 -5.64 14.07
CA ASP A 128 -21.50 -6.80 14.91
C ASP A 128 -20.38 -6.49 15.93
N PRO A 129 -20.61 -6.70 17.23
CA PRO A 129 -19.62 -6.41 18.28
C PRO A 129 -18.29 -7.12 18.09
N ARG A 130 -18.27 -8.30 17.45
CA ARG A 130 -17.03 -9.03 17.14
C ARG A 130 -16.19 -8.29 16.11
N SER A 131 -16.82 -7.65 15.12
CA SER A 131 -16.13 -6.82 14.12
C SER A 131 -15.57 -5.56 14.77
N VAL A 132 -16.30 -4.90 15.65
CA VAL A 132 -15.81 -3.74 16.42
C VAL A 132 -14.62 -4.14 17.28
N ALA A 133 -14.74 -5.22 18.05
CA ALA A 133 -13.68 -5.72 18.93
C ALA A 133 -12.40 -6.10 18.16
N ALA A 134 -12.52 -6.60 16.92
CA ALA A 134 -11.37 -6.91 16.08
C ALA A 134 -10.60 -5.65 15.66
N VAL A 135 -11.31 -4.58 15.30
CA VAL A 135 -10.70 -3.28 14.96
C VAL A 135 -10.00 -2.68 16.17
N ASP A 136 -10.63 -2.70 17.34
CA ASP A 136 -10.03 -2.20 18.60
C ASP A 136 -8.79 -3.02 19.00
N THR A 137 -8.84 -4.33 18.81
CA THR A 137 -7.68 -5.20 19.09
C THR A 137 -6.55 -4.93 18.11
N ALA A 138 -6.83 -4.69 16.82
CA ALA A 138 -5.84 -4.32 15.82
C ALA A 138 -5.15 -2.99 16.17
N GLU A 139 -5.89 -2.00 16.67
CA GLU A 139 -5.32 -0.74 17.14
C GLU A 139 -4.42 -0.93 18.37
N ARG A 140 -4.88 -1.71 19.36
CA ARG A 140 -4.08 -2.04 20.55
C ARG A 140 -2.80 -2.77 20.16
N PHE A 141 -2.87 -3.73 19.24
CA PHE A 141 -1.71 -4.45 18.73
C PHE A 141 -0.72 -3.51 18.02
N ALA A 142 -1.19 -2.64 17.13
CA ALA A 142 -0.35 -1.64 16.48
C ALA A 142 0.35 -0.69 17.47
N SER A 143 -0.25 -0.50 18.64
CA SER A 143 0.28 0.34 19.74
C SER A 143 1.06 -0.47 20.78
N GLY A 144 1.34 -1.75 20.57
CA GLY A 144 2.05 -2.64 21.49
C GLY A 144 1.26 -2.99 22.76
N ARG A 145 -0.08 -2.85 22.74
CA ARG A 145 -0.99 -3.07 23.89
C ARG A 145 -1.86 -4.32 23.75
N ALA A 146 -1.58 -5.13 22.75
CA ALA A 146 -2.17 -6.47 22.56
C ALA A 146 -1.13 -7.42 21.98
N THR A 147 -1.31 -8.69 22.22
CA THR A 147 -0.47 -9.78 21.70
C THR A 147 -0.94 -10.24 20.31
N ALA A 148 -0.07 -10.95 19.58
CA ALA A 148 -0.44 -11.57 18.30
C ALA A 148 -1.59 -12.58 18.48
N GLY A 149 -1.59 -13.35 19.59
CA GLY A 149 -2.67 -14.31 19.88
C GLY A 149 -4.03 -13.62 20.10
N GLU A 150 -4.07 -12.46 20.77
CA GLU A 150 -5.31 -11.67 20.91
C GLU A 150 -5.80 -11.15 19.56
N LEU A 151 -4.87 -10.72 18.69
CA LEU A 151 -5.21 -10.25 17.34
C LEU A 151 -5.78 -11.40 16.50
N ASP A 152 -5.16 -12.57 16.52
CA ASP A 152 -5.61 -13.74 15.76
C ASP A 152 -6.99 -14.21 16.24
N ALA A 153 -7.22 -14.24 17.55
CA ALA A 153 -8.53 -14.61 18.13
C ALA A 153 -9.63 -13.61 17.72
N ALA A 154 -9.33 -12.31 17.78
CA ALA A 154 -10.26 -11.27 17.37
C ALA A 154 -10.61 -11.35 15.87
N TRP A 155 -9.63 -11.64 15.03
CA TRP A 155 -9.83 -11.86 13.59
C TRP A 155 -10.67 -13.09 13.30
N ALA A 156 -10.46 -14.19 14.03
CA ALA A 156 -11.28 -15.40 13.89
C ALA A 156 -12.75 -15.11 14.25
N ALA A 157 -13.00 -14.37 15.33
CA ALA A 157 -14.34 -13.96 15.74
C ALA A 157 -15.02 -13.05 14.71
N ALA A 158 -14.31 -12.07 14.15
CA ALA A 158 -14.85 -11.18 13.10
C ALA A 158 -15.18 -11.95 11.81
N ARG A 159 -14.36 -12.91 11.42
CA ARG A 159 -14.66 -13.78 10.26
C ARG A 159 -15.91 -14.62 10.51
N ALA A 160 -16.07 -15.17 11.71
CA ALA A 160 -17.30 -15.89 12.08
C ALA A 160 -18.52 -14.99 11.98
N ALA A 161 -18.44 -13.73 12.44
CA ALA A 161 -19.51 -12.75 12.30
C ALA A 161 -19.91 -12.52 10.83
N ALA A 162 -18.92 -12.35 9.95
CA ALA A 162 -19.17 -12.17 8.51
C ALA A 162 -19.85 -13.41 7.88
N TRP A 163 -19.44 -14.61 8.26
CA TRP A 163 -20.09 -15.85 7.81
C TRP A 163 -21.53 -15.97 8.30
N ASP A 164 -21.78 -15.64 9.58
CA ASP A 164 -23.12 -15.66 10.16
C ASP A 164 -24.04 -14.69 9.41
N ALA A 165 -23.58 -13.48 9.14
CA ALA A 165 -24.32 -12.46 8.40
C ALA A 165 -24.61 -12.89 6.95
N ALA A 166 -23.61 -13.42 6.24
CA ALA A 166 -23.79 -13.93 4.87
C ALA A 166 -24.77 -15.10 4.82
N GLY A 167 -24.70 -16.04 5.79
CA GLY A 167 -25.63 -17.15 5.91
C GLY A 167 -27.06 -16.70 6.24
N ALA A 168 -27.23 -15.66 7.04
CA ALA A 168 -28.53 -15.08 7.32
C ALA A 168 -29.14 -14.40 6.08
N ALA A 169 -28.34 -13.63 5.35
CA ALA A 169 -28.77 -12.98 4.11
C ALA A 169 -29.20 -14.01 3.03
N ALA A 170 -28.41 -15.09 2.87
CA ALA A 170 -28.73 -16.15 1.91
C ALA A 170 -30.01 -16.93 2.25
N ARG A 171 -30.41 -16.98 3.53
CA ARG A 171 -31.67 -17.62 3.94
C ARG A 171 -32.89 -16.71 3.82
N ALA A 172 -32.66 -15.40 3.72
CA ALA A 172 -33.72 -14.39 3.60
C ALA A 172 -34.07 -14.05 2.12
N ALA A 173 -33.24 -14.49 1.18
CA ALA A 173 -33.44 -14.33 -0.27
C ALA A 173 -34.18 -15.52 -0.87
#